data_d07318e75bfeb04d8b65016246f9907e
#
_entry.id   d07318e75bfeb04d8b65016246f9907e
#
_cell.length_a   1.000
_cell.length_b   1.000
_cell.length_c   1.000
_cell.angle_alpha   90.00
_cell.angle_beta   90.00
_cell.angle_gamma   90.00
#
_symmetry.space_group_name_H-M   'P 1'
#
loop_
_entity.id
_entity.type
_entity.pdbx_description
1 polymer ?
#
loop_
_entity_poly.entity_id
_entity_poly.type
_entity_poly.pdbx_seq_one_letter_code
_entity_poly.pdbx_strand_id
1 'polypeptide(L)'
;MKTFVAVACVTLTAALVYVRDSAAQDLVVTNARILDGKGGVIERGSVVVRDGKIVSVASGAPARVGDAQAIDAQGRTLMPGLIDAHRHIAQGDPAEWLAKRAAPQMQEFLEAGFTTVLCAICPDQAIELRQRIEAGAVKGPRLYLGSIIPLARAGAPGAPAGGRGGGRGGDPARFDNSRPPLRPTVAAPGIPAAETIKAVEAVASKKYDYIKTVITTTPGGPETDTLKLIVAEGKKRNLPTITHAVSVIDTLAAIEARPDVLVHTPHIGRLEEDAAAVKRIATAGIPMTSTLAVFVPHFSGDNAPLFRDAMPFPWETIASAGQGPVNARLLWEAGISYGYGTDTSWPPKESLADELRALRLVFSPRDISKILGQGAARSTLKQDQIGTLESGKLADMVLIDGNPLTDINDLMKVVVTIKGGRIVSDSRKK
;
A
#
# COMPACT_ATOMS: atom_id res chain seq x y z
N MET A 1 70.17 22.00 -38.26
CA MET A 1 68.89 21.25 -38.39
C MET A 1 68.19 21.34 -37.09
N LYS A 2 67.12 22.16 -36.99
CA LYS A 2 66.26 22.29 -35.79
C LYS A 2 64.94 21.60 -36.09
N THR A 3 64.70 20.51 -35.41
CA THR A 3 63.48 19.70 -35.55
C THR A 3 62.38 20.33 -34.66
N PHE A 4 61.31 20.82 -35.27
CA PHE A 4 60.09 21.25 -34.56
C PHE A 4 59.18 20.05 -34.31
N VAL A 5 58.85 19.77 -33.05
CA VAL A 5 57.82 18.82 -32.65
C VAL A 5 56.50 19.62 -32.44
N ALA A 6 55.53 19.36 -33.29
CA ALA A 6 54.20 19.94 -33.14
C ALA A 6 53.37 19.04 -32.18
N VAL A 7 52.97 19.63 -31.03
CA VAL A 7 52.04 18.99 -30.11
C VAL A 7 50.61 19.37 -30.53
N ALA A 8 49.84 18.40 -30.98
CA ALA A 8 48.42 18.57 -31.28
C ALA A 8 47.61 18.41 -29.98
N CYS A 9 47.03 19.52 -29.49
CA CYS A 9 46.06 19.49 -28.43
C CYS A 9 44.70 19.05 -28.97
N VAL A 10 44.27 17.82 -28.63
CA VAL A 10 42.92 17.34 -28.89
C VAL A 10 42.02 17.82 -27.72
N THR A 11 41.23 18.85 -27.96
CA THR A 11 40.18 19.31 -27.04
C THR A 11 38.98 18.38 -27.18
N LEU A 12 38.78 17.50 -26.16
CA LEU A 12 37.61 16.66 -26.04
C LEU A 12 36.46 17.54 -25.49
N THR A 13 35.58 18.02 -26.35
CA THR A 13 34.32 18.68 -25.95
C THR A 13 33.35 17.60 -25.48
N ALA A 14 33.25 17.42 -24.15
CA ALA A 14 32.19 16.62 -23.57
C ALA A 14 30.85 17.36 -23.78
N ALA A 15 30.06 16.87 -24.73
CA ALA A 15 28.66 17.31 -24.87
C ALA A 15 27.88 16.80 -23.65
N LEU A 16 27.65 17.69 -22.68
CA LEU A 16 26.65 17.47 -21.63
C LEU A 16 25.28 17.36 -22.33
N VAL A 17 24.81 16.13 -22.51
CA VAL A 17 23.43 15.86 -22.85
C VAL A 17 22.60 16.22 -21.61
N TYR A 18 22.13 17.46 -21.56
CA TYR A 18 21.05 17.83 -20.67
C TYR A 18 19.83 17.02 -21.09
N VAL A 19 19.59 15.93 -20.37
CA VAL A 19 18.25 15.33 -20.36
C VAL A 19 17.35 16.42 -19.73
N ARG A 20 16.70 17.20 -20.58
CA ARG A 20 15.63 18.07 -20.15
C ARG A 20 14.61 17.14 -19.49
N ASP A 21 14.44 17.26 -18.17
CA ASP A 21 13.21 16.83 -17.51
C ASP A 21 12.08 17.39 -18.36
N SER A 22 11.36 16.51 -19.03
CA SER A 22 10.23 16.89 -19.86
C SER A 22 9.28 17.60 -18.94
N ALA A 23 9.19 18.92 -19.06
CA ALA A 23 8.37 19.79 -18.24
C ALA A 23 7.00 19.14 -18.04
N ALA A 24 6.50 19.12 -16.81
CA ALA A 24 5.20 18.53 -16.50
C ALA A 24 4.17 19.16 -17.43
N GLN A 25 3.53 18.31 -18.23
CA GLN A 25 2.59 18.74 -19.24
C GLN A 25 1.36 19.30 -18.52
N ASP A 26 0.97 20.54 -18.79
CA ASP A 26 -0.29 21.08 -18.30
C ASP A 26 -1.43 20.22 -18.84
N LEU A 27 -2.27 19.75 -17.94
CA LEU A 27 -3.36 18.83 -18.24
C LEU A 27 -4.67 19.37 -17.67
N VAL A 28 -5.74 19.19 -18.41
CA VAL A 28 -7.10 19.47 -17.96
C VAL A 28 -8.00 18.28 -18.21
N VAL A 29 -8.72 17.86 -17.18
CA VAL A 29 -9.82 16.91 -17.31
C VAL A 29 -11.13 17.65 -17.17
N THR A 30 -12.02 17.50 -18.14
CA THR A 30 -13.34 18.16 -18.20
C THR A 30 -14.48 17.14 -18.25
N ASN A 31 -15.70 17.58 -17.99
CA ASN A 31 -16.91 16.77 -18.06
C ASN A 31 -16.84 15.47 -17.23
N ALA A 32 -16.14 15.48 -16.10
CA ALA A 32 -15.99 14.34 -15.21
C ALA A 32 -17.02 14.38 -14.07
N ARG A 33 -17.56 13.22 -13.68
CA ARG A 33 -17.99 13.04 -12.30
C ARG A 33 -16.72 12.96 -11.46
N ILE A 34 -16.64 13.72 -10.40
CA ILE A 34 -15.43 13.77 -9.55
C ILE A 34 -15.74 13.19 -8.18
N LEU A 35 -15.01 12.16 -7.78
CA LEU A 35 -14.96 11.66 -6.41
C LEU A 35 -13.66 12.16 -5.79
N ASP A 36 -13.75 13.01 -4.77
CA ASP A 36 -12.60 13.73 -4.23
C ASP A 36 -11.66 12.87 -3.35
N GLY A 37 -12.04 11.62 -3.06
CA GLY A 37 -11.30 10.71 -2.16
C GLY A 37 -11.57 10.95 -0.67
N LYS A 38 -12.42 11.95 -0.31
CA LYS A 38 -12.88 12.24 1.05
C LYS A 38 -14.37 11.96 1.25
N GLY A 39 -15.05 11.50 0.19
CA GLY A 39 -16.49 11.25 0.16
C GLY A 39 -17.31 12.40 -0.44
N GLY A 40 -16.68 13.47 -0.90
CA GLY A 40 -17.32 14.52 -1.70
C GLY A 40 -17.50 14.08 -3.15
N VAL A 41 -18.57 14.59 -3.78
CA VAL A 41 -18.94 14.29 -5.16
C VAL A 41 -19.25 15.58 -5.91
N ILE A 42 -18.69 15.75 -7.10
CA ILE A 42 -19.10 16.76 -8.09
C ILE A 42 -19.61 16.00 -9.30
N GLU A 43 -20.92 16.09 -9.61
CA GLU A 43 -21.54 15.30 -10.67
C GLU A 43 -21.01 15.65 -12.06
N ARG A 44 -20.64 16.90 -12.28
CA ARG A 44 -20.00 17.37 -13.51
C ARG A 44 -19.01 18.46 -13.20
N GLY A 45 -17.74 18.15 -13.34
CA GLY A 45 -16.66 19.06 -12.96
C GLY A 45 -15.44 18.96 -13.85
N SER A 46 -14.43 19.70 -13.44
CA SER A 46 -13.12 19.75 -14.09
C SER A 46 -11.99 19.82 -13.08
N VAL A 47 -10.84 19.28 -13.49
CA VAL A 47 -9.57 19.35 -12.74
C VAL A 47 -8.51 19.95 -13.65
N VAL A 48 -7.82 20.98 -13.15
CA VAL A 48 -6.70 21.65 -13.83
C VAL A 48 -5.40 21.26 -13.15
N VAL A 49 -4.41 20.88 -13.95
CA VAL A 49 -3.09 20.44 -13.49
C VAL A 49 -1.99 21.32 -14.10
N ARG A 50 -1.02 21.74 -13.26
CA ARG A 50 0.23 22.40 -13.69
C ARG A 50 1.40 21.88 -12.88
N ASP A 51 2.53 21.71 -13.52
CA ASP A 51 3.77 21.24 -12.90
C ASP A 51 3.57 19.98 -12.04
N GLY A 52 2.74 19.04 -12.56
CA GLY A 52 2.44 17.78 -11.90
C GLY A 52 1.51 17.88 -10.68
N LYS A 53 0.98 19.07 -10.36
CA LYS A 53 0.10 19.31 -9.22
C LYS A 53 -1.29 19.75 -9.66
N ILE A 54 -2.28 19.43 -8.86
CA ILE A 54 -3.64 19.93 -9.01
C ILE A 54 -3.66 21.42 -8.67
N VAL A 55 -4.14 22.25 -9.58
CA VAL A 55 -4.33 23.69 -9.37
C VAL A 55 -5.74 23.98 -8.90
N SER A 56 -6.73 23.35 -9.53
CA SER A 56 -8.13 23.54 -9.15
C SER A 56 -8.96 22.29 -9.42
N VAL A 57 -9.98 22.11 -8.59
CA VAL A 57 -11.09 21.18 -8.76
C VAL A 57 -12.37 21.97 -8.63
N ALA A 58 -13.21 21.97 -9.66
CA ALA A 58 -14.40 22.82 -9.70
C ALA A 58 -15.57 22.15 -10.40
N SER A 59 -16.80 22.56 -10.07
CA SER A 59 -17.97 22.21 -10.83
C SER A 59 -17.99 22.96 -12.18
N GLY A 60 -18.47 22.30 -13.24
CA GLY A 60 -18.57 22.87 -14.58
C GLY A 60 -17.24 22.91 -15.34
N ALA A 61 -17.20 23.74 -16.38
CA ALA A 61 -16.02 23.91 -17.22
C ALA A 61 -14.97 24.80 -16.50
N PRO A 62 -13.67 24.55 -16.70
CA PRO A 62 -12.63 25.41 -16.14
C PRO A 62 -12.64 26.78 -16.85
N ALA A 63 -12.29 27.80 -16.07
CA ALA A 63 -12.01 29.11 -16.64
C ALA A 63 -10.76 29.00 -17.48
N ARG A 64 -10.55 29.16 -18.62
CA ARG A 64 -9.42 29.16 -19.56
C ARG A 64 -8.21 28.30 -19.21
N VAL A 65 -7.75 27.46 -20.10
CA VAL A 65 -6.70 26.45 -19.84
C VAL A 65 -5.45 26.60 -20.73
N GLY A 66 -5.35 27.66 -21.53
CA GLY A 66 -4.21 27.83 -22.44
C GLY A 66 -3.99 26.65 -23.39
N ASP A 67 -2.72 26.27 -23.59
CA ASP A 67 -2.31 25.16 -24.46
C ASP A 67 -2.26 23.80 -23.75
N ALA A 68 -2.95 23.62 -22.61
CA ALA A 68 -2.94 22.38 -21.83
C ALA A 68 -3.55 21.22 -22.64
N GLN A 69 -3.00 20.03 -22.44
CA GLN A 69 -3.59 18.81 -22.95
C GLN A 69 -4.98 18.61 -22.33
N ALA A 70 -6.02 18.50 -23.14
CA ALA A 70 -7.38 18.31 -22.66
C ALA A 70 -7.82 16.84 -22.73
N ILE A 71 -8.44 16.36 -21.64
CA ILE A 71 -9.17 15.09 -21.60
C ILE A 71 -10.64 15.41 -21.35
N ASP A 72 -11.50 15.16 -22.33
CA ASP A 72 -12.94 15.11 -22.09
C ASP A 72 -13.29 13.75 -21.46
N ALA A 73 -13.73 13.75 -20.22
CA ALA A 73 -14.13 12.57 -19.50
C ALA A 73 -15.45 11.96 -19.97
N GLN A 74 -16.28 12.73 -20.70
CA GLN A 74 -17.57 12.27 -21.24
C GLN A 74 -18.50 11.70 -20.16
N GLY A 75 -18.52 12.29 -18.98
CA GLY A 75 -19.33 11.85 -17.84
C GLY A 75 -18.75 10.67 -17.04
N ARG A 76 -17.58 10.14 -17.43
CA ARG A 76 -16.85 9.13 -16.65
C ARG A 76 -16.41 9.67 -15.30
N THR A 77 -16.09 8.77 -14.38
CA THR A 77 -15.69 9.13 -13.02
C THR A 77 -14.18 9.36 -12.93
N LEU A 78 -13.80 10.55 -12.46
CA LEU A 78 -12.43 10.90 -12.08
C LEU A 78 -12.28 10.80 -10.57
N MET A 79 -11.25 10.11 -10.10
CA MET A 79 -10.93 10.00 -8.68
C MET A 79 -9.41 9.99 -8.46
N PRO A 80 -8.93 10.12 -7.21
CA PRO A 80 -7.51 9.99 -6.92
C PRO A 80 -6.95 8.69 -7.48
N GLY A 81 -5.71 8.72 -7.92
CA GLY A 81 -4.96 7.50 -8.28
C GLY A 81 -4.95 6.52 -7.13
N LEU A 82 -5.16 5.24 -7.44
CA LEU A 82 -5.26 4.21 -6.43
C LEU A 82 -3.92 4.04 -5.69
N ILE A 83 -4.01 3.76 -4.39
CA ILE A 83 -2.88 3.54 -3.50
C ILE A 83 -3.03 2.16 -2.86
N ASP A 84 -2.03 1.28 -3.03
CA ASP A 84 -1.94 0.06 -2.24
C ASP A 84 -0.97 0.30 -1.07
N ALA A 85 -1.51 0.46 0.13
CA ALA A 85 -0.75 0.81 1.33
C ALA A 85 -0.10 -0.40 2.02
N HIS A 86 -0.29 -1.60 1.48
CA HIS A 86 0.37 -2.82 1.97
C HIS A 86 0.44 -3.90 0.91
N ARG A 87 1.61 -4.03 0.29
CA ARG A 87 1.81 -4.91 -0.87
C ARG A 87 3.10 -5.71 -0.76
N HIS A 88 3.12 -6.88 -1.44
CA HIS A 88 4.33 -7.64 -1.76
C HIS A 88 4.55 -7.60 -3.27
N ILE A 89 5.69 -7.06 -3.73
CA ILE A 89 5.97 -6.91 -5.17
C ILE A 89 6.99 -7.92 -5.70
N ALA A 90 7.93 -8.38 -4.88
CA ALA A 90 8.95 -9.33 -5.28
C ALA A 90 8.56 -10.76 -4.93
N GLN A 91 8.73 -11.69 -5.86
CA GLN A 91 8.51 -13.12 -5.67
C GLN A 91 9.70 -13.92 -6.20
N GLY A 92 10.07 -14.99 -5.50
CA GLY A 92 11.19 -15.85 -5.87
C GLY A 92 12.54 -15.18 -5.66
N ASP A 93 13.51 -15.44 -6.53
CA ASP A 93 14.83 -14.81 -6.47
C ASP A 93 14.73 -13.32 -6.80
N PRO A 94 15.20 -12.41 -5.93
CA PRO A 94 15.05 -10.97 -6.12
C PRO A 94 15.81 -10.42 -7.33
N ALA A 95 16.94 -10.99 -7.71
CA ALA A 95 17.71 -10.54 -8.87
C ALA A 95 17.01 -10.96 -10.16
N GLU A 96 16.50 -12.19 -10.22
CA GLU A 96 15.70 -12.68 -11.34
C GLU A 96 14.40 -11.88 -11.48
N TRP A 97 13.70 -11.60 -10.37
CA TRP A 97 12.51 -10.78 -10.37
C TRP A 97 12.80 -9.38 -10.95
N LEU A 98 13.85 -8.71 -10.46
CA LEU A 98 14.22 -7.38 -10.96
C LEU A 98 14.53 -7.38 -12.46
N ALA A 99 15.24 -8.42 -12.92
CA ALA A 99 15.70 -8.51 -14.32
C ALA A 99 14.55 -8.83 -15.30
N LYS A 100 13.60 -9.68 -14.92
CA LYS A 100 12.63 -10.26 -15.85
C LYS A 100 11.20 -9.84 -15.63
N ARG A 101 10.78 -9.57 -14.37
CA ARG A 101 9.35 -9.41 -14.01
C ARG A 101 8.99 -8.05 -13.47
N ALA A 102 9.92 -7.33 -12.85
CA ALA A 102 9.61 -6.08 -12.16
C ALA A 102 9.03 -5.01 -13.10
N ALA A 103 9.61 -4.77 -14.27
CA ALA A 103 9.12 -3.73 -15.17
C ALA A 103 7.72 -4.02 -15.75
N PRO A 104 7.40 -5.23 -16.28
CA PRO A 104 6.03 -5.58 -16.66
C PRO A 104 5.04 -5.44 -15.50
N GLN A 105 5.38 -5.94 -14.31
CA GLN A 105 4.53 -5.85 -13.13
C GLN A 105 4.23 -4.39 -12.74
N MET A 106 5.21 -3.49 -12.84
CA MET A 106 4.98 -2.06 -12.56
C MET A 106 4.04 -1.44 -13.58
N GLN A 107 4.06 -1.87 -14.82
CA GLN A 107 3.11 -1.43 -15.85
C GLN A 107 1.68 -1.92 -15.54
N GLU A 108 1.52 -3.17 -15.07
CA GLU A 108 0.22 -3.71 -14.65
C GLU A 108 -0.41 -2.88 -13.52
N PHE A 109 0.39 -2.39 -12.56
CA PHE A 109 -0.12 -1.47 -11.53
C PHE A 109 -0.70 -0.20 -12.13
N LEU A 110 -0.01 0.42 -13.09
CA LEU A 110 -0.50 1.62 -13.76
C LEU A 110 -1.77 1.35 -14.57
N GLU A 111 -1.86 0.21 -15.24
CA GLU A 111 -3.05 -0.20 -16.02
C GLU A 111 -4.25 -0.49 -15.11
N ALA A 112 -4.01 -0.97 -13.89
CA ALA A 112 -5.03 -1.15 -12.87
C ALA A 112 -5.38 0.14 -12.11
N GLY A 113 -4.71 1.27 -12.41
CA GLY A 113 -4.98 2.57 -11.79
C GLY A 113 -4.14 2.90 -10.54
N PHE A 114 -3.22 2.04 -10.15
CA PHE A 114 -2.37 2.30 -8.98
C PHE A 114 -1.25 3.26 -9.34
N THR A 115 -1.25 4.43 -8.71
CA THR A 115 -0.19 5.45 -8.86
C THR A 115 0.84 5.38 -7.74
N THR A 116 0.51 4.72 -6.64
CA THR A 116 1.38 4.55 -5.47
C THR A 116 1.23 3.16 -4.88
N VAL A 117 2.35 2.55 -4.50
CA VAL A 117 2.43 1.23 -3.85
C VAL A 117 3.42 1.29 -2.70
N LEU A 118 3.00 0.85 -1.51
CA LEU A 118 3.87 0.62 -0.38
C LEU A 118 4.18 -0.88 -0.28
N CYS A 119 5.41 -1.24 -0.60
CA CYS A 119 5.92 -2.59 -0.39
C CYS A 119 6.46 -2.71 1.04
N ALA A 120 5.74 -3.43 1.89
CA ALA A 120 6.03 -3.45 3.32
C ALA A 120 7.27 -4.28 3.68
N ILE A 121 7.55 -5.35 2.93
CA ILE A 121 8.74 -6.18 3.09
C ILE A 121 9.37 -6.34 1.71
N CYS A 122 10.40 -5.56 1.45
CA CYS A 122 11.04 -5.51 0.15
C CYS A 122 12.50 -5.99 0.20
N PRO A 123 12.97 -6.70 -0.84
CA PRO A 123 14.39 -6.94 -1.02
C PRO A 123 15.11 -5.65 -1.44
N ASP A 124 16.44 -5.62 -1.27
CA ASP A 124 17.27 -4.47 -1.64
C ASP A 124 17.16 -4.11 -3.14
N GLN A 125 16.87 -5.08 -4.00
CA GLN A 125 16.62 -4.87 -5.44
C GLN A 125 15.43 -3.94 -5.72
N ALA A 126 14.48 -3.83 -4.81
CA ALA A 126 13.38 -2.88 -4.94
C ALA A 126 13.83 -1.42 -4.85
N ILE A 127 14.95 -1.14 -4.18
CA ILE A 127 15.56 0.20 -4.13
C ILE A 127 16.05 0.59 -5.53
N GLU A 128 16.70 -0.34 -6.24
CA GLU A 128 17.12 -0.12 -7.62
C GLU A 128 15.92 0.06 -8.55
N LEU A 129 14.87 -0.75 -8.41
CA LEU A 129 13.63 -0.57 -9.18
C LEU A 129 13.04 0.82 -8.98
N ARG A 130 12.94 1.29 -7.73
CA ARG A 130 12.47 2.64 -7.42
C ARG A 130 13.29 3.71 -8.13
N GLN A 131 14.62 3.61 -8.08
CA GLN A 131 15.52 4.54 -8.77
C GLN A 131 15.31 4.54 -10.29
N ARG A 132 15.10 3.35 -10.89
CA ARG A 132 14.79 3.23 -12.34
C ARG A 132 13.45 3.89 -12.69
N ILE A 133 12.45 3.79 -11.81
CA ILE A 133 11.14 4.44 -11.98
C ILE A 133 11.27 5.97 -11.85
N GLU A 134 12.00 6.45 -10.85
CA GLU A 134 12.24 7.88 -10.62
C GLU A 134 13.02 8.53 -11.78
N ALA A 135 13.99 7.81 -12.33
CA ALA A 135 14.74 8.22 -13.52
C ALA A 135 13.95 8.10 -14.84
N GLY A 136 12.72 7.55 -14.81
CA GLY A 136 11.90 7.33 -16.01
C GLY A 136 12.36 6.17 -16.91
N ALA A 137 13.34 5.38 -16.50
CA ALA A 137 13.81 4.20 -17.22
C ALA A 137 12.80 3.03 -17.16
N VAL A 138 11.97 2.98 -16.12
CA VAL A 138 10.86 2.04 -15.97
C VAL A 138 9.59 2.82 -15.71
N LYS A 139 8.51 2.50 -16.43
CA LYS A 139 7.18 3.02 -16.11
C LYS A 139 6.61 2.27 -14.91
N GLY A 140 6.14 2.98 -13.90
CA GLY A 140 5.59 2.34 -12.70
C GLY A 140 4.96 3.33 -11.72
N PRO A 141 4.26 2.83 -10.71
CA PRO A 141 3.75 3.64 -9.61
C PRO A 141 4.90 4.24 -8.80
N ARG A 142 4.60 5.19 -7.94
CA ARG A 142 5.52 5.63 -6.89
C ARG A 142 5.69 4.50 -5.89
N LEU A 143 6.93 4.09 -5.64
CA LEU A 143 7.24 3.02 -4.69
C LEU A 143 7.71 3.58 -3.36
N TYR A 144 7.07 3.14 -2.30
CA TYR A 144 7.55 3.27 -0.94
C TYR A 144 7.95 1.90 -0.42
N LEU A 145 9.08 1.79 0.27
CA LEU A 145 9.73 0.53 0.58
C LEU A 145 9.95 0.38 2.07
N GLY A 146 9.52 -0.75 2.62
CA GLY A 146 9.76 -1.15 3.99
C GLY A 146 10.75 -2.31 4.11
N SER A 147 11.49 -2.33 5.21
CA SER A 147 12.37 -3.44 5.57
C SER A 147 12.00 -3.98 6.94
N ILE A 148 12.01 -5.31 7.08
CA ILE A 148 11.56 -5.98 8.29
C ILE A 148 12.65 -5.99 9.38
N ILE A 149 12.24 -5.68 10.62
CA ILE A 149 13.04 -5.89 11.83
C ILE A 149 12.23 -6.82 12.76
N PRO A 150 12.79 -7.95 13.21
CA PRO A 150 12.10 -8.86 14.10
C PRO A 150 11.97 -8.27 15.52
N LEU A 151 10.91 -8.66 16.24
CA LEU A 151 10.68 -8.25 17.64
C LEU A 151 11.25 -9.22 18.67
N ALA A 152 11.54 -10.44 18.25
CA ALA A 152 12.14 -11.49 19.08
C ALA A 152 13.00 -12.40 18.20
N ARG A 153 13.88 -13.20 18.82
CA ARG A 153 14.67 -14.20 18.10
C ARG A 153 13.79 -15.35 17.62
N ALA A 154 14.06 -15.84 16.42
CA ALA A 154 13.41 -17.06 15.92
C ALA A 154 13.84 -18.27 16.76
N GLY A 155 12.91 -19.20 17.02
CA GLY A 155 13.23 -20.49 17.61
C GLY A 155 12.63 -20.78 18.99
N ALA A 156 11.69 -19.96 19.50
CA ALA A 156 10.86 -20.41 20.61
C ALA A 156 9.93 -21.54 20.12
N PRO A 157 9.80 -22.66 20.87
CA PRO A 157 8.78 -23.67 20.56
C PRO A 157 7.40 -23.01 20.53
N GLY A 158 6.70 -23.05 19.38
CA GLY A 158 5.40 -22.41 19.20
C GLY A 158 5.42 -20.98 18.63
N ALA A 159 6.59 -20.39 18.39
CA ALA A 159 6.66 -19.19 17.58
C ALA A 159 6.24 -19.53 16.15
N PRO A 160 5.29 -18.80 15.52
CA PRO A 160 5.02 -18.99 14.11
C PRO A 160 6.33 -18.75 13.36
N ALA A 161 6.73 -19.71 12.52
CA ALA A 161 7.89 -19.56 11.64
C ALA A 161 7.73 -18.23 10.92
N GLY A 162 8.66 -17.28 11.16
CA GLY A 162 8.58 -15.86 10.83
C GLY A 162 7.72 -15.59 9.62
N GLY A 163 6.68 -14.79 9.83
CA GLY A 163 5.60 -14.59 8.88
C GLY A 163 6.11 -14.24 7.49
N ARG A 164 6.26 -15.24 6.68
CA ARG A 164 6.17 -15.06 5.25
C ARG A 164 4.70 -14.89 5.00
N GLY A 165 4.30 -13.65 4.67
CA GLY A 165 2.96 -13.36 4.19
C GLY A 165 2.53 -14.49 3.30
N GLY A 166 1.41 -15.12 3.64
CA GLY A 166 0.89 -16.25 2.89
C GLY A 166 0.47 -15.81 1.50
N GLY A 167 1.46 -15.64 0.61
CA GLY A 167 1.16 -15.62 -0.81
C GLY A 167 0.49 -16.95 -1.13
N ARG A 168 -0.77 -16.92 -1.53
CA ARG A 168 -1.50 -18.05 -2.09
C ARG A 168 -0.80 -18.55 -3.36
N GLY A 169 0.27 -19.23 -3.23
CA GLY A 169 1.13 -19.80 -4.27
C GLY A 169 2.12 -20.78 -3.65
N GLY A 170 2.07 -20.96 -2.32
CA GLY A 170 2.80 -21.99 -1.60
C GLY A 170 2.01 -23.28 -1.60
N ASP A 171 2.73 -24.39 -1.70
CA ASP A 171 2.25 -25.76 -1.59
C ASP A 171 1.12 -25.89 -0.54
N PRO A 172 -0.09 -26.32 -0.93
CA PRO A 172 -1.21 -26.54 -0.01
C PRO A 172 -0.86 -27.49 1.15
N ALA A 173 0.13 -28.35 0.99
CA ALA A 173 0.63 -29.26 2.03
C ALA A 173 1.35 -28.55 3.19
N ARG A 174 1.64 -27.23 3.11
CA ARG A 174 2.30 -26.48 4.19
C ARG A 174 1.34 -25.88 5.22
N PHE A 175 0.06 -25.89 4.97
CA PHE A 175 -0.94 -25.40 5.92
C PHE A 175 -1.62 -26.61 6.56
N ASP A 176 -1.11 -27.07 7.68
CA ASP A 176 -1.90 -27.91 8.59
C ASP A 176 -2.98 -27.03 9.22
N ASN A 177 -4.08 -26.88 8.51
CA ASN A 177 -5.26 -26.12 8.95
C ASN A 177 -6.11 -26.90 9.97
N SER A 178 -5.65 -28.07 10.41
CA SER A 178 -6.40 -28.92 11.34
C SER A 178 -6.37 -28.40 12.78
N ARG A 179 -5.53 -27.38 13.06
CA ARG A 179 -5.43 -26.77 14.39
C ARG A 179 -5.46 -25.24 14.28
N PRO A 180 -6.26 -24.56 15.14
CA PRO A 180 -6.09 -23.11 15.29
C PRO A 180 -4.64 -22.81 15.65
N PRO A 181 -4.06 -21.67 15.19
CA PRO A 181 -2.71 -21.30 15.59
C PRO A 181 -2.70 -21.21 17.10
N LEU A 182 -2.07 -22.19 17.74
CA LEU A 182 -1.88 -22.17 19.18
C LEU A 182 -1.07 -20.89 19.48
N ARG A 183 -1.62 -20.04 20.34
CA ARG A 183 -0.82 -18.93 20.89
C ARG A 183 0.42 -19.52 21.54
N PRO A 184 1.58 -18.90 21.32
CA PRO A 184 2.80 -19.32 22.01
C PRO A 184 2.53 -19.33 23.51
N THR A 185 2.89 -20.42 24.18
CA THR A 185 2.71 -20.58 25.63
C THR A 185 3.97 -20.23 26.42
N VAL A 186 5.07 -19.97 25.72
CA VAL A 186 6.39 -19.67 26.30
C VAL A 186 6.89 -18.36 25.72
N ALA A 187 7.56 -17.55 26.55
CA ALA A 187 8.18 -16.30 26.13
C ALA A 187 9.20 -16.54 25.02
N ALA A 188 9.13 -15.71 23.96
CA ALA A 188 10.15 -15.71 22.93
C ALA A 188 11.47 -15.14 23.46
N PRO A 189 12.62 -15.63 22.99
CA PRO A 189 13.93 -15.07 23.38
C PRO A 189 14.06 -13.63 22.86
N GLY A 190 14.51 -12.72 23.75
CA GLY A 190 14.72 -11.31 23.41
C GLY A 190 15.91 -11.09 22.47
N ILE A 191 15.85 -9.95 21.77
CA ILE A 191 16.97 -9.41 21.00
C ILE A 191 17.64 -8.33 21.84
N PRO A 192 19.00 -8.33 22.01
CA PRO A 192 19.69 -7.27 22.72
C PRO A 192 19.39 -5.88 22.12
N ALA A 193 19.21 -4.89 22.98
CA ALA A 193 18.89 -3.51 22.54
C ALA A 193 19.89 -2.96 21.54
N ALA A 194 21.19 -3.19 21.73
CA ALA A 194 22.24 -2.75 20.81
C ALA A 194 22.11 -3.38 19.41
N GLU A 195 21.68 -4.65 19.33
CA GLU A 195 21.45 -5.35 18.07
C GLU A 195 20.21 -4.77 17.36
N THR A 196 19.15 -4.48 18.11
CA THR A 196 17.94 -3.84 17.59
C THR A 196 18.24 -2.43 17.05
N ILE A 197 19.01 -1.61 17.77
CA ILE A 197 19.43 -0.28 17.33
C ILE A 197 20.23 -0.37 16.03
N LYS A 198 21.20 -1.30 15.97
CA LYS A 198 21.99 -1.53 14.75
C LYS A 198 21.14 -1.95 13.56
N ALA A 199 20.08 -2.74 13.78
CA ALA A 199 19.14 -3.11 12.72
C ALA A 199 18.36 -1.89 12.20
N VAL A 200 17.90 -0.98 13.07
CA VAL A 200 17.25 0.28 12.66
C VAL A 200 18.21 1.16 11.85
N GLU A 201 19.47 1.27 12.27
CA GLU A 201 20.51 2.00 11.53
C GLU A 201 20.77 1.42 10.14
N ALA A 202 20.79 0.10 10.04
CA ALA A 202 20.96 -0.58 8.75
C ALA A 202 19.79 -0.31 7.79
N VAL A 203 18.55 -0.27 8.27
CA VAL A 203 17.37 0.08 7.46
C VAL A 203 17.46 1.53 6.99
N ALA A 204 17.82 2.46 7.89
CA ALA A 204 17.97 3.88 7.56
C ALA A 204 19.08 4.11 6.51
N SER A 205 20.25 3.46 6.68
CA SER A 205 21.39 3.62 5.78
C SER A 205 21.11 3.14 4.35
N LYS A 206 20.26 2.13 4.20
CA LYS A 206 19.83 1.60 2.90
C LYS A 206 18.74 2.44 2.22
N LYS A 207 18.27 3.53 2.86
CA LYS A 207 17.23 4.43 2.33
C LYS A 207 15.87 3.75 2.11
N TYR A 208 15.50 2.82 2.99
CA TYR A 208 14.10 2.40 3.10
C TYR A 208 13.25 3.53 3.66
N ASP A 209 11.96 3.54 3.31
CA ASP A 209 11.02 4.58 3.76
C ASP A 209 10.35 4.22 5.09
N TYR A 210 10.31 2.91 5.43
CA TYR A 210 9.63 2.40 6.63
C TYR A 210 10.40 1.24 7.26
N ILE A 211 10.27 1.15 8.58
CA ILE A 211 10.54 -0.08 9.30
C ILE A 211 9.26 -0.90 9.32
N LYS A 212 9.33 -2.16 8.92
CA LYS A 212 8.25 -3.13 9.10
C LYS A 212 8.55 -3.99 10.31
N THR A 213 7.53 -4.22 11.14
CA THR A 213 7.58 -5.20 12.23
C THR A 213 6.35 -6.12 12.18
N VAL A 214 6.45 -7.27 12.84
CA VAL A 214 5.35 -8.22 13.03
C VAL A 214 5.27 -8.52 14.51
N ILE A 215 4.16 -8.14 15.15
CA ILE A 215 3.94 -8.47 16.56
C ILE A 215 3.02 -9.68 16.67
N THR A 216 3.51 -10.68 17.38
CA THR A 216 2.76 -11.81 17.92
C THR A 216 3.25 -11.96 19.34
N THR A 217 2.46 -11.51 20.29
CA THR A 217 2.87 -11.46 21.70
C THR A 217 2.98 -12.85 22.31
N THR A 218 4.03 -13.05 23.09
CA THR A 218 4.24 -14.24 23.90
C THR A 218 4.08 -13.91 25.39
N PRO A 219 3.66 -14.86 26.25
CA PRO A 219 3.47 -14.61 27.67
C PRO A 219 4.77 -14.11 28.34
N GLY A 220 4.80 -12.85 28.82
CA GLY A 220 6.01 -12.24 29.40
C GLY A 220 7.15 -12.04 28.40
N GLY A 221 6.85 -12.06 27.10
CA GLY A 221 7.84 -11.92 26.02
C GLY A 221 8.29 -10.47 25.78
N PRO A 222 9.34 -10.31 24.98
CA PRO A 222 10.01 -9.02 24.76
C PRO A 222 9.39 -8.18 23.65
N GLU A 223 8.36 -8.68 22.95
CA GLU A 223 7.94 -8.14 21.66
C GLU A 223 7.49 -6.68 21.75
N THR A 224 6.69 -6.35 22.78
CA THR A 224 6.20 -4.99 22.98
C THR A 224 7.32 -4.01 23.32
N ASP A 225 8.26 -4.40 24.17
CA ASP A 225 9.38 -3.52 24.55
C ASP A 225 10.38 -3.36 23.40
N THR A 226 10.64 -4.43 22.65
CA THR A 226 11.44 -4.34 21.42
C THR A 226 10.77 -3.41 20.40
N LEU A 227 9.45 -3.49 20.24
CA LEU A 227 8.71 -2.59 19.36
C LEU A 227 8.80 -1.13 19.81
N LYS A 228 8.66 -0.86 21.13
CA LYS A 228 8.87 0.49 21.69
C LYS A 228 10.26 1.04 21.35
N LEU A 229 11.29 0.22 21.50
CA LEU A 229 12.65 0.59 21.14
C LEU A 229 12.79 0.92 19.64
N ILE A 230 12.26 0.06 18.76
CA ILE A 230 12.30 0.27 17.31
C ILE A 230 11.59 1.57 16.93
N VAL A 231 10.39 1.82 17.46
CA VAL A 231 9.63 3.05 17.21
C VAL A 231 10.41 4.29 17.67
N ALA A 232 11.02 4.23 18.86
CA ALA A 232 11.81 5.33 19.39
C ALA A 232 13.05 5.62 18.53
N GLU A 233 13.78 4.59 18.14
CA GLU A 233 14.98 4.72 17.29
C GLU A 233 14.65 5.13 15.85
N GLY A 234 13.51 4.64 15.32
CA GLY A 234 12.98 5.06 14.01
C GLY A 234 12.66 6.56 13.99
N LYS A 235 11.97 7.06 15.02
CA LYS A 235 11.64 8.50 15.14
C LYS A 235 12.87 9.39 15.15
N LYS A 236 13.95 9.00 15.83
CA LYS A 236 15.22 9.76 15.81
C LYS A 236 15.82 9.90 14.42
N ARG A 237 15.44 9.01 13.48
CA ARG A 237 15.97 8.95 12.11
C ARG A 237 14.96 9.33 11.04
N ASN A 238 13.79 9.88 11.44
CA ASN A 238 12.66 10.17 10.55
C ASN A 238 12.22 8.94 9.73
N LEU A 239 12.31 7.75 10.32
CA LEU A 239 11.97 6.48 9.70
C LEU A 239 10.74 5.89 10.43
N PRO A 240 9.53 6.04 9.88
CA PRO A 240 8.32 5.56 10.51
C PRO A 240 8.25 4.03 10.58
N THR A 241 7.52 3.55 11.58
CA THR A 241 7.34 2.11 11.83
C THR A 241 5.92 1.69 11.50
N ILE A 242 5.78 0.66 10.65
CA ILE A 242 4.51 0.01 10.33
C ILE A 242 4.51 -1.40 10.94
N THR A 243 3.44 -1.73 11.67
CA THR A 243 3.40 -2.94 12.50
C THR A 243 2.23 -3.84 12.13
N HIS A 244 2.51 -5.08 11.73
CA HIS A 244 1.52 -6.13 11.54
C HIS A 244 0.97 -6.59 12.90
N ALA A 245 -0.34 -6.61 13.05
CA ALA A 245 -1.05 -7.15 14.20
C ALA A 245 -2.42 -7.70 13.75
N VAL A 246 -2.62 -9.01 13.85
CA VAL A 246 -3.83 -9.69 13.35
C VAL A 246 -4.78 -10.17 14.44
N SER A 247 -4.39 -10.10 15.71
CA SER A 247 -5.28 -10.36 16.82
C SER A 247 -5.59 -9.09 17.61
N VAL A 248 -6.72 -9.08 18.31
CA VAL A 248 -7.07 -7.96 19.21
C VAL A 248 -5.99 -7.77 20.27
N ILE A 249 -5.45 -8.86 20.84
CA ILE A 249 -4.41 -8.80 21.88
C ILE A 249 -3.12 -8.20 21.32
N ASP A 250 -2.69 -8.64 20.12
CA ASP A 250 -1.47 -8.12 19.49
C ASP A 250 -1.66 -6.65 19.07
N THR A 251 -2.87 -6.27 18.62
CA THR A 251 -3.23 -4.88 18.34
C THR A 251 -3.13 -4.01 19.59
N LEU A 252 -3.67 -4.50 20.73
CA LEU A 252 -3.57 -3.79 22.01
C LEU A 252 -2.14 -3.65 22.50
N ALA A 253 -1.29 -4.65 22.29
CA ALA A 253 0.14 -4.58 22.60
C ALA A 253 0.88 -3.61 21.65
N ALA A 254 0.55 -3.65 20.34
CA ALA A 254 1.15 -2.76 19.37
C ALA A 254 0.89 -1.28 19.65
N ILE A 255 -0.35 -0.90 20.02
CA ILE A 255 -0.69 0.50 20.30
C ILE A 255 0.05 1.07 21.50
N GLU A 256 0.53 0.24 22.44
CA GLU A 256 1.38 0.68 23.54
C GLU A 256 2.74 1.20 23.07
N ALA A 257 3.26 0.65 22.00
CA ALA A 257 4.51 1.12 21.37
C ALA A 257 4.30 2.32 20.45
N ARG A 258 3.05 2.64 20.08
CA ARG A 258 2.67 3.76 19.21
C ARG A 258 3.40 3.75 17.85
N PRO A 259 3.32 2.66 17.06
CA PRO A 259 3.81 2.68 15.69
C PRO A 259 3.03 3.71 14.87
N ASP A 260 3.55 4.08 13.71
CA ASP A 260 2.93 5.10 12.88
C ASP A 260 1.72 4.56 12.09
N VAL A 261 1.71 3.26 11.78
CA VAL A 261 0.60 2.57 11.10
C VAL A 261 0.46 1.14 11.64
N LEU A 262 -0.77 0.70 11.84
CA LEU A 262 -1.10 -0.70 12.06
C LEU A 262 -1.43 -1.36 10.71
N VAL A 263 -0.76 -2.46 10.45
CA VAL A 263 -1.03 -3.26 9.25
C VAL A 263 -1.94 -4.41 9.63
N HIS A 264 -2.99 -4.56 8.86
CA HIS A 264 -4.14 -5.43 9.03
C HIS A 264 -5.18 -4.93 10.03
N THR A 265 -6.42 -5.34 9.75
CA THR A 265 -7.48 -5.37 10.75
C THR A 265 -7.27 -6.57 11.66
N PRO A 266 -7.53 -6.50 12.96
CA PRO A 266 -7.54 -7.69 13.80
C PRO A 266 -8.65 -8.65 13.35
N HIS A 267 -8.25 -9.88 13.01
CA HIS A 267 -9.13 -10.96 12.55
C HIS A 267 -9.40 -12.00 13.64
N ILE A 268 -8.56 -12.04 14.67
CA ILE A 268 -8.64 -12.94 15.81
C ILE A 268 -9.07 -12.13 17.03
N GLY A 269 -10.14 -12.59 17.69
CA GLY A 269 -10.77 -11.88 18.82
C GLY A 269 -11.95 -11.02 18.38
N ARG A 270 -12.91 -10.86 19.27
CA ARG A 270 -14.26 -10.30 19.03
C ARG A 270 -14.37 -8.93 19.67
N LEU A 271 -14.25 -7.89 18.87
CA LEU A 271 -14.37 -6.50 19.34
C LEU A 271 -15.82 -6.11 19.70
N GLU A 272 -16.82 -6.78 19.14
CA GLU A 272 -18.23 -6.58 19.52
C GLU A 272 -18.51 -6.97 20.99
N GLU A 273 -17.65 -7.79 21.59
CA GLU A 273 -17.75 -8.21 22.98
C GLU A 273 -16.79 -7.40 23.90
N ASP A 274 -15.97 -6.50 23.34
CA ASP A 274 -14.96 -5.74 24.10
C ASP A 274 -14.94 -4.24 23.70
N ALA A 275 -15.94 -3.51 24.17
CA ALA A 275 -16.03 -2.07 23.97
C ALA A 275 -14.83 -1.29 24.55
N ALA A 276 -14.16 -1.84 25.58
CA ALA A 276 -12.97 -1.22 26.15
C ALA A 276 -11.77 -1.31 25.20
N ALA A 277 -11.59 -2.45 24.54
CA ALA A 277 -10.58 -2.62 23.51
C ALA A 277 -10.84 -1.68 22.31
N VAL A 278 -12.08 -1.61 21.83
CA VAL A 278 -12.47 -0.67 20.75
C VAL A 278 -12.08 0.75 21.13
N LYS A 279 -12.45 1.20 22.34
CA LYS A 279 -12.12 2.55 22.82
C LYS A 279 -10.62 2.79 22.91
N ARG A 280 -9.84 1.83 23.41
CA ARG A 280 -8.37 1.93 23.52
C ARG A 280 -7.74 2.08 22.15
N ILE A 281 -8.13 1.23 21.18
CA ILE A 281 -7.60 1.26 19.81
C ILE A 281 -7.97 2.58 19.13
N ALA A 282 -9.23 3.01 19.23
CA ALA A 282 -9.70 4.27 18.67
C ALA A 282 -8.97 5.49 19.26
N THR A 283 -8.77 5.51 20.61
CA THR A 283 -8.05 6.60 21.30
C THR A 283 -6.58 6.69 20.87
N ALA A 284 -5.96 5.57 20.50
CA ALA A 284 -4.59 5.57 19.98
C ALA A 284 -4.47 6.35 18.66
N GLY A 285 -5.54 6.38 17.84
CA GLY A 285 -5.65 7.19 16.63
C GLY A 285 -4.71 6.75 15.51
N ILE A 286 -4.16 5.54 15.59
CA ILE A 286 -3.19 5.01 14.61
C ILE A 286 -3.96 4.50 13.39
N PRO A 287 -3.65 4.96 12.15
CA PRO A 287 -4.32 4.47 10.95
C PRO A 287 -4.04 2.98 10.73
N MET A 288 -5.01 2.29 10.10
CA MET A 288 -4.94 0.87 9.77
C MET A 288 -5.00 0.63 8.28
N THR A 289 -4.40 -0.47 7.80
CA THR A 289 -4.70 -1.00 6.47
C THR A 289 -5.82 -2.04 6.54
N SER A 290 -6.65 -2.11 5.51
CA SER A 290 -7.78 -3.05 5.45
C SER A 290 -7.32 -4.51 5.38
N THR A 291 -6.68 -4.90 4.29
CA THR A 291 -6.18 -6.25 4.03
C THR A 291 -7.17 -7.38 4.42
N LEU A 292 -8.47 -7.12 4.18
CA LEU A 292 -9.53 -8.03 4.62
C LEU A 292 -9.56 -9.32 3.79
N ALA A 293 -9.31 -9.21 2.48
CA ALA A 293 -9.42 -10.35 1.57
C ALA A 293 -8.47 -11.50 1.91
N VAL A 294 -7.29 -11.19 2.45
CA VAL A 294 -6.31 -12.22 2.86
C VAL A 294 -6.89 -13.20 3.88
N PHE A 295 -7.82 -12.70 4.71
CA PHE A 295 -8.40 -13.45 5.81
C PHE A 295 -9.88 -13.80 5.61
N VAL A 296 -10.53 -13.34 4.54
CA VAL A 296 -11.90 -13.72 4.20
C VAL A 296 -11.87 -14.84 3.16
N PRO A 297 -12.45 -16.03 3.44
CA PRO A 297 -12.41 -17.14 2.51
C PRO A 297 -12.99 -16.81 1.15
N HIS A 298 -12.35 -17.31 0.11
CA HIS A 298 -12.86 -17.26 -1.25
C HIS A 298 -13.67 -18.51 -1.53
N PHE A 299 -14.93 -18.34 -1.76
CA PHE A 299 -15.81 -19.41 -2.26
C PHE A 299 -16.00 -19.23 -3.77
N SER A 300 -15.08 -19.80 -4.57
CA SER A 300 -15.30 -20.01 -6.01
C SER A 300 -15.60 -21.48 -6.28
N GLY A 301 -16.23 -21.77 -7.41
CA GLY A 301 -16.50 -23.16 -7.81
C GLY A 301 -15.25 -24.03 -7.80
N ASP A 302 -14.11 -23.46 -8.19
CA ASP A 302 -12.84 -24.18 -8.33
C ASP A 302 -12.16 -24.49 -7.00
N ASN A 303 -12.34 -23.64 -5.99
CA ASN A 303 -11.72 -23.83 -4.67
C ASN A 303 -12.69 -24.25 -3.56
N ALA A 304 -13.98 -24.37 -3.86
CA ALA A 304 -14.97 -24.85 -2.91
C ALA A 304 -14.60 -26.21 -2.24
N PRO A 305 -13.97 -27.18 -2.94
CA PRO A 305 -13.49 -28.41 -2.31
C PRO A 305 -12.43 -28.16 -1.23
N LEU A 306 -11.53 -27.19 -1.42
CA LEU A 306 -10.47 -26.84 -0.45
C LEU A 306 -11.05 -26.31 0.86
N PHE A 307 -12.20 -25.61 0.81
CA PHE A 307 -12.88 -25.07 1.98
C PHE A 307 -13.84 -26.05 2.63
N ARG A 308 -14.18 -27.15 1.96
CA ARG A 308 -15.08 -28.15 2.51
C ARG A 308 -14.43 -28.99 3.60
N ASP A 309 -13.13 -29.24 3.47
CA ASP A 309 -12.35 -30.14 4.33
C ASP A 309 -11.24 -29.44 5.12
N ALA A 310 -10.99 -28.16 4.87
CA ALA A 310 -9.97 -27.38 5.55
C ALA A 310 -10.59 -26.21 6.33
N MET A 311 -10.25 -26.10 7.60
CA MET A 311 -10.51 -24.88 8.37
C MET A 311 -9.59 -23.78 7.83
N PRO A 312 -10.12 -22.70 7.23
CA PRO A 312 -9.27 -21.62 6.74
C PRO A 312 -8.56 -20.95 7.94
N PHE A 313 -7.25 -20.87 7.88
CA PHE A 313 -6.49 -20.06 8.80
C PHE A 313 -6.88 -18.56 8.66
N PRO A 314 -7.06 -17.79 9.75
CA PRO A 314 -6.77 -18.09 11.17
C PRO A 314 -8.02 -18.49 11.99
N TRP A 315 -9.00 -19.14 11.39
CA TRP A 315 -10.33 -19.33 11.97
C TRP A 315 -10.40 -20.47 12.96
N GLU A 316 -10.99 -20.23 14.12
CA GLU A 316 -11.34 -21.29 15.07
C GLU A 316 -12.60 -22.03 14.62
N THR A 317 -13.50 -21.32 13.96
CA THR A 317 -14.76 -21.82 13.41
C THR A 317 -15.14 -21.07 12.14
N ILE A 318 -16.10 -21.59 11.36
CA ILE A 318 -16.67 -20.84 10.21
C ILE A 318 -17.24 -19.49 10.65
N ALA A 319 -17.79 -19.40 11.86
CA ALA A 319 -18.31 -18.13 12.41
C ALA A 319 -17.20 -17.08 12.58
N SER A 320 -15.95 -17.50 12.81
CA SER A 320 -14.82 -16.58 12.94
C SER A 320 -14.37 -16.00 11.60
N ALA A 321 -14.72 -16.59 10.47
CA ALA A 321 -14.29 -16.16 9.14
C ALA A 321 -14.76 -14.73 8.78
N GLY A 322 -15.85 -14.27 9.36
CA GLY A 322 -16.36 -12.90 9.19
C GLY A 322 -15.84 -11.89 10.24
N GLN A 323 -15.01 -12.31 11.17
CA GLN A 323 -14.65 -11.48 12.32
C GLN A 323 -13.83 -10.24 11.92
N GLY A 324 -12.91 -10.37 10.97
CA GLY A 324 -12.14 -9.25 10.43
C GLY A 324 -13.02 -8.11 9.90
N PRO A 325 -13.95 -8.37 8.97
CA PRO A 325 -14.91 -7.37 8.51
C PRO A 325 -15.76 -6.75 9.64
N VAL A 326 -16.25 -7.53 10.60
CA VAL A 326 -17.00 -7.00 11.76
C VAL A 326 -16.14 -6.06 12.58
N ASN A 327 -14.94 -6.48 12.95
CA ASN A 327 -13.99 -5.66 13.69
C ASN A 327 -13.62 -4.38 12.91
N ALA A 328 -13.42 -4.48 11.59
CA ALA A 328 -13.16 -3.33 10.73
C ALA A 328 -14.28 -2.29 10.80
N ARG A 329 -15.54 -2.75 10.75
CA ARG A 329 -16.71 -1.86 10.84
C ARG A 329 -16.78 -1.16 12.19
N LEU A 330 -16.60 -1.89 13.29
CA LEU A 330 -16.61 -1.33 14.64
C LEU A 330 -15.52 -0.28 14.84
N LEU A 331 -14.30 -0.56 14.39
CA LEU A 331 -13.19 0.38 14.49
C LEU A 331 -13.37 1.61 13.58
N TRP A 332 -13.95 1.43 12.38
CA TRP A 332 -14.31 2.54 11.51
C TRP A 332 -15.36 3.46 12.17
N GLU A 333 -16.40 2.90 12.78
CA GLU A 333 -17.42 3.67 13.50
C GLU A 333 -16.85 4.37 14.73
N ALA A 334 -15.83 3.78 15.36
CA ALA A 334 -15.06 4.38 16.44
C ALA A 334 -14.06 5.46 15.98
N GLY A 335 -13.93 5.73 14.66
CA GLY A 335 -13.12 6.80 14.10
C GLY A 335 -11.73 6.39 13.61
N ILE A 336 -11.41 5.11 13.56
CA ILE A 336 -10.15 4.64 12.95
C ILE A 336 -10.15 4.91 11.45
N SER A 337 -9.05 5.49 10.96
CA SER A 337 -8.83 5.67 9.53
C SER A 337 -8.33 4.38 8.90
N TYR A 338 -9.12 3.80 8.00
CA TYR A 338 -8.71 2.65 7.19
C TYR A 338 -8.13 3.10 5.85
N GLY A 339 -7.02 2.48 5.45
CA GLY A 339 -6.44 2.59 4.12
C GLY A 339 -6.50 1.26 3.37
N TYR A 340 -6.75 1.31 2.08
CA TYR A 340 -6.69 0.15 1.21
C TYR A 340 -5.29 -0.46 1.21
N GLY A 341 -5.20 -1.77 1.41
CA GLY A 341 -4.00 -2.59 1.29
C GLY A 341 -4.40 -4.02 1.01
N THR A 342 -3.58 -4.78 0.27
CA THR A 342 -3.94 -6.12 -0.20
C THR A 342 -3.17 -7.25 0.46
N ASP A 343 -1.94 -6.99 0.91
CA ASP A 343 -1.01 -8.00 1.46
C ASP A 343 -0.77 -9.20 0.52
N THR A 344 -0.87 -8.97 -0.78
CA THR A 344 -0.72 -10.02 -1.79
C THR A 344 0.41 -9.69 -2.76
N SER A 345 0.80 -10.70 -3.56
CA SER A 345 1.70 -10.57 -4.70
C SER A 345 1.02 -10.90 -6.04
N TRP A 346 -0.30 -11.05 -6.04
CA TRP A 346 -1.08 -11.36 -7.24
C TRP A 346 -1.12 -10.18 -8.22
N PRO A 347 -1.60 -10.38 -9.46
CA PRO A 347 -1.85 -9.28 -10.37
C PRO A 347 -2.68 -8.17 -9.71
N PRO A 348 -2.32 -6.88 -9.89
CA PRO A 348 -2.96 -5.78 -9.18
C PRO A 348 -4.47 -5.72 -9.34
N LYS A 349 -4.98 -6.03 -10.53
CA LYS A 349 -6.40 -6.04 -10.83
C LYS A 349 -7.16 -7.14 -10.08
N GLU A 350 -6.58 -8.32 -9.98
CA GLU A 350 -7.15 -9.45 -9.23
C GLU A 350 -7.19 -9.12 -7.73
N SER A 351 -6.09 -8.59 -7.19
CA SER A 351 -6.02 -8.17 -5.79
C SER A 351 -7.01 -7.05 -5.46
N LEU A 352 -7.24 -6.13 -6.41
CA LEU A 352 -8.27 -5.09 -6.26
C LEU A 352 -9.66 -5.71 -6.17
N ALA A 353 -10.00 -6.62 -7.09
CA ALA A 353 -11.29 -7.29 -7.07
C ALA A 353 -11.55 -8.05 -5.76
N ASP A 354 -10.51 -8.72 -5.25
CA ASP A 354 -10.59 -9.46 -4.00
C ASP A 354 -10.83 -8.58 -2.78
N GLU A 355 -10.02 -7.53 -2.63
CA GLU A 355 -10.17 -6.64 -1.47
C GLU A 355 -11.49 -5.86 -1.54
N LEU A 356 -11.95 -5.45 -2.72
CA LEU A 356 -13.27 -4.85 -2.91
C LEU A 356 -14.39 -5.81 -2.50
N ARG A 357 -14.26 -7.12 -2.82
CA ARG A 357 -15.22 -8.14 -2.41
C ARG A 357 -15.32 -8.24 -0.88
N ALA A 358 -14.19 -8.19 -0.18
CA ALA A 358 -14.16 -8.23 1.28
C ALA A 358 -14.67 -6.92 1.92
N LEU A 359 -14.25 -5.76 1.39
CA LEU A 359 -14.67 -4.45 1.89
C LEU A 359 -16.18 -4.25 1.80
N ARG A 360 -16.81 -4.66 0.69
CA ARG A 360 -18.27 -4.49 0.51
C ARG A 360 -19.13 -5.35 1.44
N LEU A 361 -18.55 -6.24 2.24
CA LEU A 361 -19.30 -6.95 3.28
C LEU A 361 -19.77 -6.00 4.37
N VAL A 362 -19.04 -4.92 4.65
CA VAL A 362 -19.26 -4.03 5.79
C VAL A 362 -19.17 -2.54 5.47
N PHE A 363 -18.68 -2.15 4.30
CA PHE A 363 -18.53 -0.75 3.90
C PHE A 363 -19.41 -0.41 2.70
N SER A 364 -20.00 0.79 2.72
CA SER A 364 -20.70 1.34 1.55
C SER A 364 -19.71 1.71 0.43
N PRO A 365 -20.15 1.83 -0.83
CA PRO A 365 -19.31 2.33 -1.92
C PRO A 365 -18.65 3.69 -1.61
N ARG A 366 -19.35 4.56 -0.88
CA ARG A 366 -18.82 5.86 -0.45
C ARG A 366 -17.71 5.70 0.59
N ASP A 367 -17.84 4.78 1.55
CA ASP A 367 -16.80 4.47 2.54
C ASP A 367 -15.58 3.86 1.85
N ILE A 368 -15.79 2.92 0.91
CA ILE A 368 -14.71 2.32 0.11
C ILE A 368 -13.95 3.39 -0.68
N SER A 369 -14.64 4.38 -1.27
CA SER A 369 -13.99 5.51 -1.93
C SER A 369 -13.07 6.30 -1.00
N LYS A 370 -13.45 6.50 0.27
CA LYS A 370 -12.59 7.13 1.28
C LYS A 370 -11.40 6.25 1.68
N ILE A 371 -11.64 4.93 1.80
CA ILE A 371 -10.58 3.95 2.12
C ILE A 371 -9.51 3.91 1.03
N LEU A 372 -9.92 3.91 -0.26
CA LEU A 372 -9.02 3.95 -1.42
C LEU A 372 -8.29 5.29 -1.59
N GLY A 373 -8.90 6.39 -1.14
CA GLY A 373 -8.37 7.75 -1.28
C GLY A 373 -7.62 8.21 -0.02
N GLN A 374 -8.28 9.05 0.77
CA GLN A 374 -7.71 9.66 1.97
C GLN A 374 -7.18 8.63 2.97
N GLY A 375 -7.86 7.51 3.16
CA GLY A 375 -7.47 6.45 4.08
C GLY A 375 -6.14 5.80 3.68
N ALA A 376 -6.01 5.40 2.41
CA ALA A 376 -4.78 4.80 1.90
C ALA A 376 -3.59 5.78 1.96
N ALA A 377 -3.84 7.08 1.68
CA ALA A 377 -2.82 8.10 1.82
C ALA A 377 -2.36 8.29 3.27
N ARG A 378 -3.26 8.19 4.25
CA ARG A 378 -2.91 8.22 5.68
C ARG A 378 -2.11 6.99 6.10
N SER A 379 -2.49 5.80 5.61
CA SER A 379 -1.77 4.56 5.90
C SER A 379 -0.40 4.48 5.20
N THR A 380 -0.14 5.35 4.22
CA THR A 380 1.19 5.56 3.66
C THR A 380 1.89 6.79 4.23
N LEU A 381 1.29 7.51 5.19
CA LEU A 381 1.80 8.77 5.77
C LEU A 381 2.14 9.82 4.70
N LYS A 382 1.36 9.84 3.61
CA LYS A 382 1.53 10.77 2.47
C LYS A 382 0.26 11.58 2.17
N GLN A 383 -0.63 11.70 3.15
CA GLN A 383 -1.92 12.40 3.02
C GLN A 383 -1.80 13.86 2.60
N ASP A 384 -0.67 14.50 2.83
CA ASP A 384 -0.43 15.89 2.41
C ASP A 384 -0.11 16.01 0.91
N GLN A 385 0.24 14.91 0.26
CA GLN A 385 0.70 14.88 -1.14
C GLN A 385 -0.26 14.18 -2.09
N ILE A 386 -0.93 13.10 -1.65
CA ILE A 386 -1.74 12.20 -2.49
C ILE A 386 -3.04 11.79 -1.81
N GLY A 387 -3.86 11.02 -2.53
CA GLY A 387 -5.06 10.34 -2.01
C GLY A 387 -6.34 11.17 -2.05
N THR A 388 -6.26 12.46 -2.40
CA THR A 388 -7.45 13.30 -2.60
C THR A 388 -7.23 14.27 -3.74
N LEU A 389 -8.33 14.66 -4.41
CA LEU A 389 -8.30 15.69 -5.45
C LEU A 389 -8.43 17.07 -4.81
N GLU A 390 -7.32 17.68 -4.46
CA GLU A 390 -7.24 18.99 -3.82
C GLU A 390 -6.10 19.83 -4.42
N SER A 391 -6.30 21.13 -4.47
CA SER A 391 -5.25 22.06 -4.92
C SER A 391 -3.97 21.89 -4.11
N GLY A 392 -2.81 21.91 -4.78
CA GLY A 392 -1.48 21.73 -4.23
C GLY A 392 -1.00 20.28 -4.13
N LYS A 393 -1.88 19.29 -4.20
CA LYS A 393 -1.50 17.87 -4.21
C LYS A 393 -1.01 17.41 -5.57
N LEU A 394 -0.28 16.31 -5.58
CA LEU A 394 0.17 15.67 -6.82
C LEU A 394 -1.04 15.26 -7.66
N ALA A 395 -0.94 15.50 -8.94
CA ALA A 395 -1.99 15.13 -9.90
C ALA A 395 -1.89 13.63 -10.25
N ASP A 396 -2.13 12.80 -9.22
CA ASP A 396 -2.28 11.36 -9.33
C ASP A 396 -3.78 11.05 -9.40
N MET A 397 -4.25 10.62 -10.58
CA MET A 397 -5.70 10.49 -10.86
C MET A 397 -5.97 9.28 -11.74
N VAL A 398 -7.18 8.75 -11.63
CA VAL A 398 -7.70 7.72 -12.55
C VAL A 398 -9.04 8.13 -13.11
N LEU A 399 -9.23 7.85 -14.40
CA LEU A 399 -10.52 7.96 -15.08
C LEU A 399 -11.12 6.56 -15.23
N ILE A 400 -12.34 6.39 -14.76
CA ILE A 400 -13.04 5.11 -14.66
C ILE A 400 -14.29 5.16 -15.55
N ASP A 401 -14.49 4.14 -16.37
CA ASP A 401 -15.69 4.00 -17.21
C ASP A 401 -16.83 3.41 -16.37
N GLY A 402 -17.55 4.30 -15.68
CA GLY A 402 -18.66 3.95 -14.80
C GLY A 402 -18.78 4.84 -13.57
N ASN A 403 -19.56 4.39 -12.58
CA ASN A 403 -19.80 5.09 -11.32
C ASN A 403 -19.59 4.17 -10.13
N PRO A 404 -18.42 4.18 -9.47
CA PRO A 404 -18.14 3.34 -8.31
C PRO A 404 -19.06 3.52 -7.10
N LEU A 405 -19.84 4.62 -7.06
CA LEU A 405 -20.83 4.80 -5.99
C LEU A 405 -22.13 4.01 -6.24
N THR A 406 -22.41 3.62 -7.48
CA THR A 406 -23.56 2.78 -7.84
C THR A 406 -23.18 1.32 -8.00
N ASP A 407 -22.03 1.06 -8.62
CA ASP A 407 -21.43 -0.27 -8.68
C ASP A 407 -19.92 -0.18 -8.37
N ILE A 408 -19.54 -0.67 -7.23
CA ILE A 408 -18.14 -0.62 -6.79
C ILE A 408 -17.20 -1.38 -7.75
N ASN A 409 -17.72 -2.35 -8.51
CA ASN A 409 -16.92 -3.09 -9.50
C ASN A 409 -16.51 -2.21 -10.69
N ASP A 410 -17.12 -1.04 -10.88
CA ASP A 410 -16.68 -0.08 -11.89
C ASP A 410 -15.24 0.40 -11.65
N LEU A 411 -14.71 0.28 -10.40
CA LEU A 411 -13.29 0.48 -10.11
C LEU A 411 -12.35 -0.40 -10.94
N MET A 412 -12.84 -1.53 -11.46
CA MET A 412 -12.10 -2.41 -12.35
C MET A 412 -11.99 -1.90 -13.79
N LYS A 413 -12.75 -0.83 -14.13
CA LYS A 413 -12.88 -0.27 -15.49
C LYS A 413 -12.04 1.01 -15.64
N VAL A 414 -10.78 0.98 -15.16
CA VAL A 414 -9.85 2.10 -15.35
C VAL A 414 -9.52 2.25 -16.83
N VAL A 415 -9.72 3.45 -17.39
CA VAL A 415 -9.43 3.76 -18.80
C VAL A 415 -8.26 4.73 -18.98
N VAL A 416 -7.99 5.60 -17.99
CA VAL A 416 -6.80 6.46 -18.00
C VAL A 416 -6.20 6.49 -16.60
N THR A 417 -4.89 6.36 -16.53
CA THR A 417 -4.12 6.59 -15.30
C THR A 417 -3.17 7.76 -15.51
N ILE A 418 -3.25 8.73 -14.61
CA ILE A 418 -2.44 9.95 -14.59
C ILE A 418 -1.59 9.90 -13.32
N LYS A 419 -0.28 10.05 -13.47
CA LYS A 419 0.67 10.10 -12.35
C LYS A 419 1.53 11.36 -12.46
N GLY A 420 1.50 12.20 -11.43
CA GLY A 420 2.21 13.47 -11.44
C GLY A 420 1.86 14.35 -12.64
N GLY A 421 0.58 14.40 -13.02
CA GLY A 421 0.07 15.18 -14.15
C GLY A 421 0.36 14.60 -15.54
N ARG A 422 0.97 13.42 -15.63
CA ARG A 422 1.28 12.75 -16.92
C ARG A 422 0.41 11.54 -17.13
N ILE A 423 -0.12 11.36 -18.33
CA ILE A 423 -0.84 10.14 -18.72
C ILE A 423 0.20 9.01 -18.80
N VAL A 424 0.05 7.99 -17.94
CA VAL A 424 0.96 6.83 -17.86
C VAL A 424 0.33 5.55 -18.40
N SER A 425 -1.00 5.50 -18.48
CA SER A 425 -1.79 4.46 -19.16
C SER A 425 -3.03 5.07 -19.76
N ASP A 426 -3.39 4.69 -21.00
CA ASP A 426 -4.61 5.15 -21.70
C ASP A 426 -5.14 4.02 -22.59
N SER A 427 -6.28 3.46 -22.23
CA SER A 427 -6.95 2.38 -22.97
C SER A 427 -8.18 2.85 -23.76
N ARG A 428 -8.49 4.16 -23.80
CA ARG A 428 -9.67 4.69 -24.52
C ARG A 428 -9.62 4.51 -26.02
N LYS A 429 -8.42 4.26 -26.58
CA LYS A 429 -8.16 4.14 -28.02
C LYS A 429 -7.88 2.71 -28.48
N LYS A 430 -8.06 1.73 -27.59
CA LYS A 430 -7.89 0.31 -27.94
C LYS A 430 -9.20 -0.32 -28.34
#